data_c49cb390077b216e9fddd4c1e4f697ff
#
_entry.id   c49cb390077b216e9fddd4c1e4f697ff
#
_cell.length_a   1.000
_cell.length_b   1.000
_cell.length_c   1.000
_cell.angle_alpha   90.00
_cell.angle_beta   90.00
_cell.angle_gamma   90.00
#
_symmetry.space_group_name_H-M   'P 1'
#
loop_
_entity.id
_entity.type
_entity.pdbx_description
1 polymer ?
#
loop_
_entity_poly.entity_id
_entity_poly.type
_entity_poly.pdbx_seq_one_letter_code
_entity_poly.pdbx_strand_id
1 'polypeptide(L)'
;MFNSAVELCEVWRGSLRESLHVGHAVVVDSSGSIVKSWGDPEQIFFSRSSSKMIQALPLVSSGAADKFGLSSQHIALACASHNAANIHTVLVEKWLLELGLSDSDLCCGPQTPRDRDAKIDLFKANLKPCRIHNNCSGKHSGFLTLTKHLGAGANYVSIDHPVQKACLEAYEMTTNEISPGFGIDGCSAPNHAFTLKGIAKAMAWFADAKSRSDTSSKSAVRIIDAMLRYPELVAGEGRACTELMRAAQGKVAPVSYTHLTLPTKQPV
;
A
#
# COMPACT_ATOMS: atom_id res chain seq x y z
N MET A 1 -1.65 -26.55 -1.74
CA MET A 1 -2.20 -27.30 -0.57
C MET A 1 -2.91 -26.27 0.31
N PHE A 2 -4.25 -26.32 0.40
CA PHE A 2 -5.06 -25.37 1.19
C PHE A 2 -5.65 -26.07 2.43
N ASN A 3 -4.97 -27.10 2.93
CA ASN A 3 -5.53 -28.03 3.93
C ASN A 3 -5.74 -27.44 5.33
N SER A 4 -5.32 -26.18 5.58
CA SER A 4 -5.47 -25.49 6.87
C SER A 4 -6.35 -24.24 6.78
N ALA A 5 -6.86 -23.88 5.59
CA ALA A 5 -7.74 -22.73 5.43
C ALA A 5 -9.09 -22.98 6.10
N VAL A 6 -9.63 -21.95 6.75
CA VAL A 6 -10.95 -22.00 7.41
C VAL A 6 -11.98 -21.22 6.62
N GLU A 7 -13.24 -21.53 6.81
CA GLU A 7 -14.35 -20.76 6.24
C GLU A 7 -14.41 -19.39 6.87
N LEU A 8 -14.34 -18.33 6.04
CA LEU A 8 -14.33 -16.94 6.50
C LEU A 8 -15.61 -16.19 6.18
N CYS A 9 -16.19 -16.46 5.00
CA CYS A 9 -17.38 -15.75 4.53
C CYS A 9 -18.19 -16.62 3.59
N GLU A 10 -19.50 -16.63 3.76
CA GLU A 10 -20.45 -17.25 2.86
C GLU A 10 -21.26 -16.19 2.11
N VAL A 11 -21.55 -16.45 0.86
CA VAL A 11 -22.50 -15.67 0.06
C VAL A 11 -23.73 -16.52 -0.19
N TRP A 12 -24.88 -15.99 0.18
CA TRP A 12 -26.17 -16.68 0.05
C TRP A 12 -27.02 -16.00 -1.01
N ARG A 13 -27.75 -16.81 -1.78
CA ARG A 13 -28.79 -16.35 -2.67
C ARG A 13 -30.12 -17.00 -2.25
N GLY A 14 -30.97 -16.23 -1.61
CA GLY A 14 -32.14 -16.78 -0.93
C GLY A 14 -31.73 -17.76 0.16
N SER A 15 -32.20 -19.00 0.10
CA SER A 15 -31.86 -20.09 1.05
C SER A 15 -30.68 -20.96 0.62
N LEU A 16 -30.04 -20.69 -0.52
CA LEU A 16 -28.95 -21.47 -1.07
C LEU A 16 -27.62 -20.76 -0.92
N ARG A 17 -26.59 -21.50 -0.46
CA ARG A 17 -25.21 -21.01 -0.41
C ARG A 17 -24.65 -20.96 -1.84
N GLU A 18 -24.41 -19.73 -2.33
CA GLU A 18 -23.90 -19.48 -3.68
C GLU A 18 -22.37 -19.63 -3.76
N SER A 19 -21.67 -19.13 -2.75
CA SER A 19 -20.20 -19.28 -2.70
C SER A 19 -19.68 -19.28 -1.27
N LEU A 20 -18.49 -19.86 -1.10
CA LEU A 20 -17.75 -19.92 0.14
C LEU A 20 -16.36 -19.34 -0.08
N HIS A 21 -15.94 -18.43 0.79
CA HIS A 21 -14.59 -17.89 0.81
C HIS A 21 -13.85 -18.49 2.00
N VAL A 22 -12.74 -19.14 1.69
CA VAL A 22 -11.84 -19.75 2.70
C VAL A 22 -10.52 -18.97 2.74
N GLY A 23 -9.84 -19.01 3.88
CA GLY A 23 -8.57 -18.32 4.03
C GLY A 23 -7.98 -18.46 5.43
N HIS A 24 -7.06 -17.55 5.74
CA HIS A 24 -6.36 -17.50 7.01
C HIS A 24 -6.52 -16.11 7.62
N ALA A 25 -6.60 -16.02 8.94
CA ALA A 25 -6.59 -14.76 9.66
C ALA A 25 -5.76 -14.87 10.94
N VAL A 26 -5.12 -13.77 11.32
CA VAL A 26 -4.34 -13.70 12.56
C VAL A 26 -4.52 -12.34 13.21
N VAL A 27 -4.60 -12.34 14.53
CA VAL A 27 -4.58 -11.15 15.38
C VAL A 27 -3.35 -11.23 16.26
N VAL A 28 -2.54 -10.20 16.24
CA VAL A 28 -1.36 -10.05 17.11
C VAL A 28 -1.50 -8.81 17.97
N ASP A 29 -0.92 -8.84 19.16
CA ASP A 29 -0.82 -7.67 20.04
C ASP A 29 0.41 -6.81 19.72
N SER A 30 0.61 -5.73 20.48
CA SER A 30 1.74 -4.81 20.32
C SER A 30 3.11 -5.45 20.57
N SER A 31 3.17 -6.57 21.29
CA SER A 31 4.40 -7.36 21.46
C SER A 31 4.72 -8.23 20.25
N GLY A 32 3.80 -8.37 19.29
CA GLY A 32 3.87 -9.30 18.17
C GLY A 32 3.48 -10.73 18.52
N SER A 33 2.88 -10.95 19.70
CA SER A 33 2.37 -12.25 20.11
C SER A 33 1.01 -12.52 19.48
N ILE A 34 0.77 -13.79 19.07
CA ILE A 34 -0.52 -14.18 18.49
C ILE A 34 -1.57 -14.21 19.60
N VAL A 35 -2.58 -13.35 19.48
CA VAL A 35 -3.77 -13.35 20.36
C VAL A 35 -4.80 -14.36 19.87
N LYS A 36 -4.99 -14.44 18.54
CA LYS A 36 -5.91 -15.38 17.91
C LYS A 36 -5.51 -15.65 16.47
N SER A 37 -5.73 -16.89 16.02
CA SER A 37 -5.54 -17.26 14.62
C SER A 37 -6.67 -18.19 14.14
N TRP A 38 -6.94 -18.12 12.86
CA TRP A 38 -7.81 -19.02 12.11
C TRP A 38 -7.04 -19.50 10.88
N GLY A 39 -6.96 -20.78 10.67
CA GLY A 39 -6.11 -21.39 9.66
C GLY A 39 -4.62 -21.32 10.03
N ASP A 40 -3.76 -21.15 9.06
CA ASP A 40 -2.30 -21.21 9.22
C ASP A 40 -1.68 -19.79 9.25
N PRO A 41 -1.19 -19.31 10.41
CA PRO A 41 -0.52 -18.01 10.52
C PRO A 41 0.87 -18.00 9.88
N GLU A 42 1.48 -19.16 9.64
CA GLU A 42 2.79 -19.31 9.00
C GLU A 42 2.68 -19.36 7.46
N GLN A 43 1.46 -19.27 6.90
CA GLN A 43 1.26 -19.24 5.46
C GLN A 43 2.04 -18.09 4.84
N ILE A 44 2.97 -18.42 3.93
CA ILE A 44 3.73 -17.44 3.16
C ILE A 44 2.84 -16.88 2.05
N PHE A 45 2.86 -15.56 1.88
CA PHE A 45 2.10 -14.88 0.83
C PHE A 45 2.74 -13.56 0.42
N PHE A 46 2.25 -12.99 -0.67
CA PHE A 46 2.61 -11.66 -1.13
C PHE A 46 1.59 -10.64 -0.61
N SER A 47 2.01 -9.76 0.30
CA SER A 47 1.15 -8.75 0.91
C SER A 47 0.68 -7.66 -0.07
N ARG A 48 1.41 -7.48 -1.18
CA ARG A 48 1.10 -6.54 -2.25
C ARG A 48 0.81 -5.12 -1.71
N SER A 49 -0.29 -4.52 -2.12
CA SER A 49 -0.62 -3.14 -1.73
C SER A 49 -0.85 -2.95 -0.23
N SER A 50 -1.12 -4.01 0.54
CA SER A 50 -1.34 -3.87 1.98
C SER A 50 -0.08 -3.55 2.79
N SER A 51 1.10 -3.61 2.19
CA SER A 51 2.37 -3.29 2.83
C SER A 51 3.01 -1.98 2.37
N LYS A 52 2.27 -1.12 1.66
CA LYS A 52 2.83 0.13 1.13
C LYS A 52 3.33 1.09 2.21
N MET A 53 2.74 1.07 3.40
CA MET A 53 3.26 1.84 4.53
C MET A 53 4.66 1.37 4.96
N ILE A 54 4.96 0.07 4.86
CA ILE A 54 6.30 -0.46 5.11
C ILE A 54 7.25 0.03 4.01
N GLN A 55 6.83 -0.02 2.74
CA GLN A 55 7.62 0.47 1.60
C GLN A 55 7.87 1.99 1.65
N ALA A 56 6.99 2.75 2.31
CA ALA A 56 7.17 4.20 2.52
C ALA A 56 8.08 4.53 3.70
N LEU A 57 8.41 3.56 4.57
CA LEU A 57 9.23 3.82 5.76
C LEU A 57 10.61 4.38 5.41
N PRO A 58 11.37 3.84 4.45
CA PRO A 58 12.67 4.38 4.06
C PRO A 58 12.62 5.81 3.51
N LEU A 59 11.53 6.19 2.82
CA LEU A 59 11.33 7.55 2.33
C LEU A 59 11.34 8.58 3.48
N VAL A 60 10.77 8.21 4.63
CA VAL A 60 10.67 9.11 5.78
C VAL A 60 11.88 8.96 6.69
N SER A 61 12.29 7.73 7.02
CA SER A 61 13.36 7.46 7.99
C SER A 61 14.76 7.87 7.52
N SER A 62 15.00 7.91 6.21
CA SER A 62 16.26 8.40 5.63
C SER A 62 16.40 9.93 5.64
N GLY A 63 15.32 10.67 5.94
CA GLY A 63 15.28 12.12 5.80
C GLY A 63 14.98 12.60 4.38
N ALA A 64 14.73 11.70 3.42
CA ALA A 64 14.40 12.07 2.04
C ALA A 64 13.13 12.93 1.98
N ALA A 65 12.10 12.57 2.74
CA ALA A 65 10.86 13.34 2.80
C ALA A 65 11.10 14.79 3.24
N ASP A 66 11.97 15.01 4.21
CA ASP A 66 12.29 16.36 4.72
C ASP A 66 13.17 17.14 3.75
N LYS A 67 14.20 16.49 3.19
CA LYS A 67 15.10 17.11 2.21
C LYS A 67 14.37 17.63 0.97
N PHE A 68 13.34 16.92 0.53
CA PHE A 68 12.54 17.28 -0.65
C PHE A 68 11.23 17.99 -0.28
N GLY A 69 11.03 18.41 0.96
CA GLY A 69 9.89 19.21 1.40
C GLY A 69 8.53 18.49 1.28
N LEU A 70 8.51 17.16 1.39
CA LEU A 70 7.28 16.38 1.25
C LEU A 70 6.30 16.67 2.40
N SER A 71 5.09 17.06 2.05
CA SER A 71 3.99 17.24 3.01
C SER A 71 3.37 15.90 3.43
N SER A 72 2.50 15.94 4.44
CA SER A 72 1.72 14.77 4.84
C SER A 72 0.84 14.21 3.71
N GLN A 73 0.40 15.03 2.74
CA GLN A 73 -0.33 14.56 1.56
C GLN A 73 0.53 13.65 0.68
N HIS A 74 1.79 14.02 0.43
CA HIS A 74 2.73 13.19 -0.33
C HIS A 74 3.00 11.86 0.38
N ILE A 75 3.15 11.88 1.72
CA ILE A 75 3.39 10.67 2.52
C ILE A 75 2.16 9.75 2.47
N ALA A 76 0.94 10.28 2.62
CA ALA A 76 -0.29 9.50 2.48
C ALA A 76 -0.38 8.87 1.07
N LEU A 77 -0.08 9.66 0.04
CA LEU A 77 -0.10 9.19 -1.34
C LEU A 77 0.99 8.16 -1.65
N ALA A 78 2.16 8.22 -0.99
CA ALA A 78 3.18 7.18 -1.10
C ALA A 78 2.70 5.81 -0.58
N CYS A 79 1.75 5.81 0.36
CA CYS A 79 1.12 4.59 0.89
C CYS A 79 -0.12 4.13 0.09
N ALA A 80 -0.52 4.88 -0.94
CA ALA A 80 -1.81 4.73 -1.60
C ALA A 80 -1.91 3.53 -2.56
N SER A 81 -3.12 3.01 -2.65
CA SER A 81 -3.63 2.26 -3.81
C SER A 81 -4.86 2.99 -4.33
N HIS A 82 -4.61 4.16 -4.90
CA HIS A 82 -5.65 5.13 -5.24
C HIS A 82 -6.45 4.74 -6.49
N ASN A 83 -7.62 5.36 -6.63
CA ASN A 83 -8.52 5.14 -7.78
C ASN A 83 -8.22 6.04 -8.99
N ALA A 84 -7.17 6.86 -8.92
CA ALA A 84 -6.77 7.84 -9.93
C ALA A 84 -7.80 8.96 -10.15
N ALA A 85 -8.53 9.39 -9.12
CA ALA A 85 -9.27 10.63 -9.13
C ALA A 85 -8.32 11.84 -9.26
N ASN A 86 -8.82 13.00 -9.69
CA ASN A 86 -8.02 14.20 -9.90
C ASN A 86 -7.16 14.61 -8.70
N ILE A 87 -7.65 14.41 -7.47
CA ILE A 87 -6.87 14.69 -6.25
C ILE A 87 -5.55 13.91 -6.19
N HIS A 88 -5.51 12.71 -6.78
CA HIS A 88 -4.30 11.87 -6.82
C HIS A 88 -3.40 12.28 -7.99
N THR A 89 -3.97 12.37 -9.20
CA THR A 89 -3.19 12.58 -10.43
C THR A 89 -2.54 13.96 -10.44
N VAL A 90 -3.25 15.00 -10.02
CA VAL A 90 -2.71 16.36 -9.89
C VAL A 90 -1.57 16.41 -8.86
N LEU A 91 -1.73 15.74 -7.72
CA LEU A 91 -0.67 15.71 -6.71
C LEU A 91 0.56 14.92 -7.17
N VAL A 92 0.37 13.78 -7.86
CA VAL A 92 1.48 13.02 -8.47
C VAL A 92 2.22 13.86 -9.51
N GLU A 93 1.49 14.49 -10.40
CA GLU A 93 2.08 15.34 -11.46
C GLU A 93 2.90 16.48 -10.88
N LYS A 94 2.34 17.21 -9.92
CA LYS A 94 3.04 18.28 -9.21
C LYS A 94 4.30 17.75 -8.50
N TRP A 95 4.19 16.63 -7.81
CA TRP A 95 5.33 16.01 -7.12
C TRP A 95 6.45 15.65 -8.09
N LEU A 96 6.12 15.03 -9.24
CA LEU A 96 7.13 14.72 -10.26
C LEU A 96 7.79 15.99 -10.81
N LEU A 97 7.02 17.04 -11.10
CA LEU A 97 7.56 18.33 -11.57
C LEU A 97 8.51 18.96 -10.55
N GLU A 98 8.17 18.95 -9.27
CA GLU A 98 9.04 19.44 -8.18
C GLU A 98 10.36 18.63 -8.07
N LEU A 99 10.35 17.38 -8.49
CA LEU A 99 11.55 16.53 -8.62
C LEU A 99 12.31 16.78 -9.93
N GLY A 100 11.79 17.60 -10.86
CA GLY A 100 12.33 17.73 -12.21
C GLY A 100 12.15 16.46 -13.05
N LEU A 101 11.04 15.76 -12.83
CA LEU A 101 10.67 14.48 -13.47
C LEU A 101 9.31 14.59 -14.14
N SER A 102 8.92 13.56 -14.88
CA SER A 102 7.66 13.46 -15.63
C SER A 102 7.02 12.07 -15.52
N ASP A 103 5.87 11.88 -16.15
CA ASP A 103 5.19 10.59 -16.29
C ASP A 103 6.11 9.47 -16.81
N SER A 104 7.02 9.82 -17.74
CA SER A 104 7.95 8.85 -18.36
C SER A 104 8.97 8.24 -17.39
N ASP A 105 9.23 8.90 -16.26
CA ASP A 105 10.16 8.41 -15.24
C ASP A 105 9.54 7.38 -14.30
N LEU A 106 8.20 7.27 -14.29
CA LEU A 106 7.51 6.25 -13.52
C LEU A 106 7.70 4.86 -14.16
N CYS A 107 8.20 3.89 -13.41
CA CYS A 107 8.33 2.50 -13.87
C CYS A 107 7.03 1.69 -13.79
N CYS A 108 5.96 2.21 -13.16
CA CYS A 108 4.64 1.58 -13.25
C CYS A 108 4.03 1.81 -14.63
N GLY A 109 3.29 0.81 -15.13
CA GLY A 109 2.58 0.93 -16.41
C GLY A 109 1.38 1.87 -16.34
N PRO A 110 0.84 2.31 -17.49
CA PRO A 110 -0.41 3.06 -17.54
C PRO A 110 -1.57 2.19 -17.03
N GLN A 111 -2.56 2.83 -16.43
CA GLN A 111 -3.75 2.16 -15.91
C GLN A 111 -4.99 3.01 -16.12
N THR A 112 -6.10 2.41 -16.55
CA THR A 112 -7.39 3.10 -16.61
C THR A 112 -7.83 3.49 -15.20
N PRO A 113 -8.20 4.77 -14.97
CA PRO A 113 -8.75 5.20 -13.69
C PRO A 113 -9.90 4.31 -13.22
N ARG A 114 -9.92 3.99 -11.93
CA ARG A 114 -11.10 3.36 -11.30
C ARG A 114 -12.13 4.40 -10.88
N ASP A 115 -11.68 5.65 -10.72
CA ASP A 115 -12.57 6.78 -10.51
C ASP A 115 -13.42 7.00 -11.76
N ARG A 116 -14.74 7.16 -11.54
CA ARG A 116 -15.71 7.26 -12.63
C ARG A 116 -15.53 8.55 -13.42
N ASP A 117 -15.37 9.66 -12.71
CA ASP A 117 -15.34 10.98 -13.33
C ASP A 117 -14.03 11.18 -14.10
N ALA A 118 -12.90 10.80 -13.49
CA ALA A 118 -11.61 10.80 -14.17
C ALA A 118 -11.60 9.92 -15.44
N LYS A 119 -12.29 8.77 -15.41
CA LYS A 119 -12.44 7.90 -16.58
C LYS A 119 -13.28 8.56 -17.68
N ILE A 120 -14.38 9.22 -17.31
CA ILE A 120 -15.25 9.95 -18.23
C ILE A 120 -14.50 11.13 -18.85
N ASP A 121 -13.73 11.88 -18.06
CA ASP A 121 -12.97 13.04 -18.54
C ASP A 121 -11.91 12.62 -19.56
N LEU A 122 -11.17 11.55 -19.32
CA LEU A 122 -10.25 10.98 -20.31
C LEU A 122 -10.96 10.61 -21.62
N PHE A 123 -12.12 9.96 -21.51
CA PHE A 123 -12.91 9.57 -22.69
C PHE A 123 -13.39 10.79 -23.47
N LYS A 124 -13.96 11.81 -22.80
CA LYS A 124 -14.42 13.05 -23.43
C LYS A 124 -13.29 13.82 -24.11
N ALA A 125 -12.10 13.83 -23.51
CA ALA A 125 -10.92 14.48 -24.04
C ALA A 125 -10.22 13.65 -25.13
N ASN A 126 -10.70 12.45 -25.45
CA ASN A 126 -10.06 11.49 -26.34
C ASN A 126 -8.59 11.20 -25.94
N LEU A 127 -8.32 11.14 -24.63
CA LEU A 127 -7.00 10.88 -24.08
C LEU A 127 -6.89 9.43 -23.61
N LYS A 128 -5.70 8.87 -23.72
CA LYS A 128 -5.37 7.56 -23.18
C LYS A 128 -4.88 7.70 -21.73
N PRO A 129 -5.15 6.70 -20.85
CA PRO A 129 -4.52 6.64 -19.54
C PRO A 129 -2.99 6.60 -19.67
N CYS A 130 -2.30 7.34 -18.79
CA CYS A 130 -0.85 7.33 -18.66
C CYS A 130 -0.41 6.74 -17.31
N ARG A 131 0.88 6.77 -17.00
CA ARG A 131 1.46 6.16 -15.80
C ARG A 131 1.04 6.87 -14.51
N ILE A 132 0.76 8.18 -14.56
CA ILE A 132 0.21 8.94 -13.43
C ILE A 132 -1.11 8.35 -12.94
N HIS A 133 -1.92 7.76 -13.85
CA HIS A 133 -3.18 7.12 -13.48
C HIS A 133 -3.00 5.72 -12.83
N ASN A 134 -1.78 5.19 -12.77
CA ASN A 134 -1.54 3.93 -12.08
C ASN A 134 -1.84 4.08 -10.58
N ASN A 135 -2.54 3.12 -9.99
CA ASN A 135 -2.89 3.13 -8.58
C ASN A 135 -1.68 3.14 -7.62
N CYS A 136 -0.49 2.91 -8.14
CA CYS A 136 0.78 2.93 -7.42
C CYS A 136 1.63 4.16 -7.75
N SER A 137 1.17 5.10 -8.58
CA SER A 137 1.99 6.24 -9.03
C SER A 137 2.53 7.08 -7.86
N GLY A 138 1.75 7.26 -6.78
CA GLY A 138 2.22 7.91 -5.57
C GLY A 138 3.35 7.16 -4.86
N LYS A 139 3.26 5.83 -4.75
CA LYS A 139 4.35 5.00 -4.25
C LYS A 139 5.61 5.14 -5.11
N HIS A 140 5.47 5.13 -6.43
CA HIS A 140 6.58 5.28 -7.35
C HIS A 140 7.21 6.68 -7.30
N SER A 141 6.41 7.74 -7.07
CA SER A 141 6.94 9.08 -6.78
C SER A 141 7.77 9.11 -5.50
N GLY A 142 7.34 8.38 -4.47
CA GLY A 142 8.13 8.16 -3.25
C GLY A 142 9.46 7.44 -3.53
N PHE A 143 9.44 6.39 -4.34
CA PHE A 143 10.66 5.68 -4.75
C PHE A 143 11.61 6.58 -5.55
N LEU A 144 11.09 7.40 -6.46
CA LEU A 144 11.90 8.37 -7.22
C LEU A 144 12.50 9.44 -6.30
N THR A 145 11.76 9.92 -5.30
CA THR A 145 12.29 10.85 -4.29
C THR A 145 13.44 10.21 -3.52
N LEU A 146 13.26 8.98 -3.05
CA LEU A 146 14.30 8.24 -2.34
C LEU A 146 15.51 7.95 -3.24
N THR A 147 15.29 7.61 -4.52
CA THR A 147 16.35 7.44 -5.53
C THR A 147 17.22 8.68 -5.65
N LYS A 148 16.60 9.86 -5.78
CA LYS A 148 17.32 11.15 -5.83
C LYS A 148 18.06 11.46 -4.52
N HIS A 149 17.45 11.13 -3.39
CA HIS A 149 18.09 11.30 -2.08
C HIS A 149 19.36 10.47 -1.95
N LEU A 150 19.32 9.22 -2.40
CA LEU A 150 20.42 8.27 -2.34
C LEU A 150 21.45 8.47 -3.46
N GLY A 151 21.19 9.35 -4.43
CA GLY A 151 22.06 9.54 -5.61
C GLY A 151 22.15 8.27 -6.47
N ALA A 152 21.10 7.44 -6.48
CA ALA A 152 21.07 6.17 -7.17
C ALA A 152 20.59 6.30 -8.63
N GLY A 153 20.76 5.24 -9.42
CA GLY A 153 20.36 5.21 -10.83
C GLY A 153 18.84 5.14 -11.02
N ALA A 154 18.38 5.32 -12.27
CA ALA A 154 16.95 5.46 -12.59
C ALA A 154 16.14 4.14 -12.47
N ASN A 155 16.77 2.96 -12.50
CA ASN A 155 16.08 1.67 -12.47
C ASN A 155 15.69 1.26 -11.05
N TYR A 156 14.92 2.10 -10.37
CA TYR A 156 14.53 1.94 -8.97
C TYR A 156 13.64 0.73 -8.68
N VAL A 157 13.19 0.01 -9.69
CA VAL A 157 12.41 -1.24 -9.52
C VAL A 157 13.28 -2.50 -9.59
N SER A 158 14.57 -2.40 -9.91
CA SER A 158 15.49 -3.53 -9.80
C SER A 158 15.63 -3.96 -8.34
N ILE A 159 15.62 -5.28 -8.10
CA ILE A 159 15.77 -5.84 -6.75
C ILE A 159 17.09 -5.41 -6.07
N ASP A 160 18.14 -5.22 -6.84
CA ASP A 160 19.47 -4.81 -6.36
C ASP A 160 19.59 -3.30 -6.13
N HIS A 161 18.59 -2.52 -6.54
CA HIS A 161 18.61 -1.08 -6.39
C HIS A 161 18.56 -0.66 -4.91
N PRO A 162 19.29 0.40 -4.48
CA PRO A 162 19.34 0.84 -3.10
C PRO A 162 17.95 1.10 -2.47
N VAL A 163 16.98 1.61 -3.26
CA VAL A 163 15.60 1.81 -2.81
C VAL A 163 14.94 0.48 -2.44
N GLN A 164 15.10 -0.56 -3.27
CA GLN A 164 14.46 -1.85 -3.00
C GLN A 164 15.14 -2.60 -1.85
N LYS A 165 16.47 -2.45 -1.70
CA LYS A 165 17.19 -2.95 -0.52
C LYS A 165 16.70 -2.28 0.76
N ALA A 166 16.55 -0.95 0.77
CA ALA A 166 16.00 -0.23 1.90
C ALA A 166 14.55 -0.66 2.22
N CYS A 167 13.75 -0.94 1.20
CA CYS A 167 12.40 -1.50 1.40
C CYS A 167 12.47 -2.91 2.03
N LEU A 168 13.35 -3.79 1.55
CA LEU A 168 13.53 -5.12 2.12
C LEU A 168 13.94 -5.04 3.59
N GLU A 169 14.93 -4.21 3.92
CA GLU A 169 15.37 -3.96 5.30
C GLU A 169 14.20 -3.48 6.20
N ALA A 170 13.35 -2.58 5.67
CA ALA A 170 12.17 -2.13 6.41
C ALA A 170 11.15 -3.26 6.65
N TYR A 171 10.95 -4.14 5.67
CA TYR A 171 10.11 -5.33 5.85
C TYR A 171 10.71 -6.27 6.90
N GLU A 172 11.97 -6.68 6.77
CA GLU A 172 12.62 -7.62 7.68
C GLU A 172 12.67 -7.09 9.11
N MET A 173 12.95 -5.80 9.27
CA MET A 173 12.92 -5.13 10.58
C MET A 173 11.52 -5.16 11.21
N THR A 174 10.47 -4.86 10.45
CA THR A 174 9.11 -4.72 11.00
C THR A 174 8.41 -6.05 11.19
N THR A 175 8.65 -7.03 10.32
CA THR A 175 8.11 -8.39 10.44
C THR A 175 8.88 -9.24 11.44
N ASN A 176 10.15 -8.88 11.68
CA ASN A 176 11.14 -9.71 12.40
C ASN A 176 11.33 -11.09 11.74
N GLU A 177 11.33 -11.11 10.39
CA GLU A 177 11.54 -12.31 9.57
C GLU A 177 12.48 -11.97 8.42
N ILE A 178 13.23 -12.97 7.94
CA ILE A 178 13.98 -12.88 6.68
C ILE A 178 13.04 -13.27 5.54
N SER A 179 12.98 -12.46 4.49
CA SER A 179 12.15 -12.75 3.32
C SER A 179 12.61 -14.03 2.61
N PRO A 180 11.73 -15.01 2.38
CA PRO A 180 12.08 -16.22 1.63
C PRO A 180 12.23 -15.95 0.12
N GLY A 181 11.90 -14.74 -0.37
CA GLY A 181 11.99 -14.36 -1.76
C GLY A 181 11.01 -13.25 -2.14
N PHE A 182 10.94 -12.97 -3.43
CA PHE A 182 10.07 -11.92 -3.97
C PHE A 182 9.41 -12.33 -5.29
N GLY A 183 8.33 -11.64 -5.62
CA GLY A 183 7.72 -11.64 -6.96
C GLY A 183 7.66 -10.21 -7.51
N ILE A 184 7.36 -10.06 -8.79
CA ILE A 184 7.14 -8.74 -9.41
C ILE A 184 5.66 -8.41 -9.37
N ASP A 185 5.31 -7.28 -8.76
CA ASP A 185 3.93 -6.81 -8.69
C ASP A 185 3.48 -6.22 -10.04
N GLY A 186 2.18 -6.06 -10.22
CA GLY A 186 1.60 -5.47 -11.44
C GLY A 186 2.04 -4.02 -11.72
N CYS A 187 2.64 -3.33 -10.76
CA CYS A 187 3.28 -2.03 -10.94
C CYS A 187 4.79 -2.12 -11.22
N SER A 188 5.31 -3.30 -11.54
CA SER A 188 6.73 -3.59 -11.82
C SER A 188 7.68 -3.52 -10.61
N ALA A 189 7.22 -3.14 -9.43
CA ALA A 189 8.07 -3.12 -8.23
C ALA A 189 8.17 -4.52 -7.60
N PRO A 190 9.29 -4.86 -6.95
CA PRO A 190 9.42 -6.06 -6.14
C PRO A 190 8.36 -6.10 -5.02
N ASN A 191 7.85 -7.27 -4.77
CA ASN A 191 6.92 -7.58 -3.69
C ASN A 191 7.46 -8.77 -2.91
N HIS A 192 8.01 -8.48 -1.73
CA HIS A 192 8.64 -9.49 -0.89
C HIS A 192 7.60 -10.37 -0.22
N ALA A 193 7.91 -11.66 -0.10
CA ALA A 193 7.07 -12.65 0.58
C ALA A 193 7.40 -12.69 2.08
N PHE A 194 6.37 -12.89 2.89
CA PHE A 194 6.47 -13.07 4.35
C PHE A 194 5.34 -13.95 4.84
N THR A 195 5.43 -14.42 6.09
CA THR A 195 4.30 -15.13 6.71
C THR A 195 3.16 -14.16 7.03
N LEU A 196 1.95 -14.67 7.14
CA LEU A 196 0.79 -13.89 7.58
C LEU A 196 1.03 -13.29 8.98
N LYS A 197 1.64 -14.06 9.87
CA LYS A 197 2.06 -13.63 11.20
C LYS A 197 3.09 -12.49 11.12
N GLY A 198 4.10 -12.61 10.25
CA GLY A 198 5.12 -11.59 10.06
C GLY A 198 4.51 -10.24 9.62
N ILE A 199 3.63 -10.25 8.64
CA ILE A 199 2.93 -9.03 8.21
C ILE A 199 2.04 -8.48 9.32
N ALA A 200 1.34 -9.33 10.09
CA ALA A 200 0.55 -8.88 11.22
C ALA A 200 1.42 -8.22 12.32
N LYS A 201 2.62 -8.78 12.59
CA LYS A 201 3.61 -8.15 13.47
C LYS A 201 4.06 -6.79 12.97
N ALA A 202 4.33 -6.65 11.67
CA ALA A 202 4.67 -5.36 11.08
C ALA A 202 3.55 -4.34 11.30
N MET A 203 2.28 -4.73 11.13
CA MET A 203 1.14 -3.83 11.38
C MET A 203 1.03 -3.46 12.87
N ALA A 204 1.24 -4.41 13.79
CA ALA A 204 1.27 -4.16 15.22
C ALA A 204 2.44 -3.23 15.62
N TRP A 205 3.61 -3.42 14.99
CA TRP A 205 4.77 -2.54 15.18
C TRP A 205 4.45 -1.10 14.77
N PHE A 206 3.76 -0.89 13.64
CA PHE A 206 3.28 0.44 13.25
C PHE A 206 2.25 0.99 14.25
N ALA A 207 1.25 0.18 14.64
CA ALA A 207 0.19 0.61 15.55
C ALA A 207 0.73 1.10 16.91
N ASP A 208 1.79 0.45 17.41
CA ASP A 208 2.44 0.79 18.68
C ASP A 208 3.64 1.76 18.50
N ALA A 209 3.81 2.37 17.34
CA ALA A 209 4.98 3.20 17.07
C ALA A 209 5.14 4.38 18.04
N LYS A 210 4.04 4.91 18.59
CA LYS A 210 4.05 6.02 19.56
C LYS A 210 4.69 5.65 20.90
N SER A 211 4.79 4.36 21.24
CA SER A 211 5.45 3.90 22.49
C SER A 211 6.97 3.96 22.42
N ARG A 212 7.55 4.18 21.24
CA ARG A 212 8.99 4.14 20.98
C ARG A 212 9.52 5.49 20.49
N SER A 213 10.84 5.73 20.67
CA SER A 213 11.46 7.03 20.38
C SER A 213 12.53 7.01 19.29
N ASP A 214 12.83 5.84 18.72
CA ASP A 214 13.80 5.70 17.63
C ASP A 214 13.32 6.34 16.31
N THR A 215 14.23 6.55 15.37
CA THR A 215 13.95 7.23 14.10
C THR A 215 12.90 6.50 13.27
N SER A 216 12.96 5.17 13.20
CA SER A 216 12.02 4.36 12.42
C SER A 216 10.61 4.45 13.01
N SER A 217 10.48 4.39 14.34
CA SER A 217 9.19 4.53 15.04
C SER A 217 8.60 5.93 14.87
N LYS A 218 9.41 7.01 14.98
CA LYS A 218 8.94 8.37 14.66
C LYS A 218 8.46 8.50 13.21
N SER A 219 9.15 7.85 12.29
CA SER A 219 8.76 7.81 10.88
C SER A 219 7.46 7.04 10.65
N ALA A 220 7.27 5.94 11.36
CA ALA A 220 6.02 5.17 11.33
C ALA A 220 4.84 6.00 11.86
N VAL A 221 5.03 6.73 12.96
CA VAL A 221 4.01 7.68 13.47
C VAL A 221 3.63 8.71 12.42
N ARG A 222 4.63 9.32 11.76
CA ARG A 222 4.39 10.31 10.71
C ARG A 222 3.62 9.73 9.53
N ILE A 223 3.91 8.49 9.14
CA ILE A 223 3.20 7.77 8.06
C ILE A 223 1.74 7.52 8.47
N ILE A 224 1.49 6.97 9.66
CA ILE A 224 0.14 6.70 10.15
C ILE A 224 -0.67 7.99 10.25
N ASP A 225 -0.11 9.02 10.86
CA ASP A 225 -0.80 10.31 11.02
C ASP A 225 -1.11 10.95 9.64
N ALA A 226 -0.23 10.79 8.64
CA ALA A 226 -0.50 11.23 7.28
C ALA A 226 -1.65 10.45 6.63
N MET A 227 -1.67 9.12 6.73
CA MET A 227 -2.73 8.27 6.20
C MET A 227 -4.09 8.58 6.84
N LEU A 228 -4.12 8.72 8.16
CA LEU A 228 -5.35 9.02 8.92
C LEU A 228 -5.88 10.43 8.64
N ARG A 229 -4.99 11.38 8.37
CA ARG A 229 -5.36 12.76 8.03
C ARG A 229 -5.91 12.92 6.62
N TYR A 230 -5.46 12.09 5.69
CA TYR A 230 -5.83 12.14 4.27
C TYR A 230 -6.27 10.76 3.74
N PRO A 231 -7.32 10.18 4.32
CA PRO A 231 -7.78 8.84 3.93
C PRO A 231 -8.24 8.77 2.45
N GLU A 232 -8.77 9.87 1.91
CA GLU A 232 -9.14 9.99 0.49
C GLU A 232 -7.91 9.88 -0.44
N LEU A 233 -6.73 10.34 -0.01
CA LEU A 233 -5.49 10.19 -0.78
C LEU A 233 -4.95 8.78 -0.74
N VAL A 234 -5.25 7.99 0.29
CA VAL A 234 -4.81 6.58 0.40
C VAL A 234 -5.56 5.68 -0.58
N ALA A 235 -6.85 5.90 -0.79
CA ALA A 235 -7.68 5.01 -1.61
C ALA A 235 -8.57 5.73 -2.63
N GLY A 236 -9.19 6.83 -2.25
CA GLY A 236 -10.18 7.59 -3.01
C GLY A 236 -11.52 7.66 -2.28
N GLU A 237 -12.36 8.61 -2.66
CA GLU A 237 -13.70 8.76 -2.12
C GLU A 237 -14.56 7.51 -2.38
N GLY A 238 -15.41 7.15 -1.41
CA GLY A 238 -16.29 5.98 -1.48
C GLY A 238 -15.55 4.62 -1.47
N ARG A 239 -14.25 4.62 -1.23
CA ARG A 239 -13.46 3.38 -1.11
C ARG A 239 -13.47 2.87 0.33
N ALA A 240 -13.53 1.55 0.51
CA ALA A 240 -13.66 0.95 1.84
C ALA A 240 -12.55 1.39 2.82
N CYS A 241 -11.28 1.55 2.36
CA CYS A 241 -10.23 2.04 3.25
C CYS A 241 -10.52 3.47 3.73
N THR A 242 -11.00 4.36 2.85
CA THR A 242 -11.38 5.72 3.19
C THR A 242 -12.51 5.74 4.21
N GLU A 243 -13.58 4.98 3.95
CA GLU A 243 -14.74 4.91 4.82
C GLU A 243 -14.42 4.29 6.19
N LEU A 244 -13.61 3.22 6.22
CA LEU A 244 -13.17 2.59 7.47
C LEU A 244 -12.30 3.51 8.32
N MET A 245 -11.35 4.25 7.71
CA MET A 245 -10.53 5.22 8.43
C MET A 245 -11.38 6.34 9.05
N ARG A 246 -12.35 6.86 8.28
CA ARG A 246 -13.28 7.90 8.76
C ARG A 246 -14.20 7.38 9.86
N ALA A 247 -14.81 6.22 9.67
CA ALA A 247 -15.70 5.60 10.66
C ALA A 247 -14.97 5.28 11.97
N ALA A 248 -13.72 4.86 11.90
CA ALA A 248 -12.89 4.52 13.06
C ALA A 248 -12.30 5.75 13.78
N GLN A 249 -12.55 6.97 13.30
CA GLN A 249 -12.14 8.22 13.93
C GLN A 249 -10.66 8.25 14.37
N GLY A 250 -9.77 7.83 13.46
CA GLY A 250 -8.32 7.81 13.70
C GLY A 250 -7.79 6.63 14.52
N LYS A 251 -8.63 5.64 14.84
CA LYS A 251 -8.22 4.44 15.59
C LYS A 251 -7.78 3.28 14.71
N VAL A 252 -8.10 3.31 13.42
CA VAL A 252 -7.79 2.25 12.45
C VAL A 252 -7.20 2.87 11.21
N ALA A 253 -6.03 2.40 10.81
CA ALA A 253 -5.43 2.70 9.52
C ALA A 253 -5.45 1.41 8.67
N PRO A 254 -6.53 1.13 7.93
CA PRO A 254 -6.59 -0.02 7.06
C PRO A 254 -5.57 0.15 5.94
N VAL A 255 -4.71 -0.83 5.82
CA VAL A 255 -3.78 -0.93 4.72
C VAL A 255 -4.51 -1.64 3.59
N SER A 256 -4.55 -1.02 2.43
CA SER A 256 -5.28 -1.44 1.23
C SER A 256 -5.44 -2.96 1.10
N TYR A 257 -6.68 -3.43 1.00
CA TYR A 257 -6.93 -4.78 0.58
C TYR A 257 -6.90 -4.88 -0.95
N THR A 258 -6.19 -5.84 -1.45
CA THR A 258 -6.00 -6.00 -2.89
C THR A 258 -7.13 -6.75 -3.58
N HIS A 259 -7.91 -7.56 -2.89
CA HIS A 259 -8.93 -8.42 -3.50
C HIS A 259 -10.05 -8.82 -2.52
N LEU A 260 -10.85 -7.89 -2.05
CA LEU A 260 -12.25 -8.18 -1.78
C LEU A 260 -13.05 -7.68 -2.98
N THR A 261 -12.98 -8.37 -4.07
CA THR A 261 -14.09 -8.36 -5.00
C THR A 261 -15.20 -9.18 -4.35
N LEU A 262 -16.02 -8.50 -3.56
CA LEU A 262 -17.38 -8.98 -3.42
C LEU A 262 -17.91 -9.12 -4.86
N PRO A 263 -18.50 -10.24 -5.24
CA PRO A 263 -19.14 -10.33 -6.54
C PRO A 263 -20.13 -9.17 -6.64
N THR A 264 -19.74 -8.14 -7.38
CA THR A 264 -20.64 -7.05 -7.72
C THR A 264 -21.78 -7.70 -8.44
N LYS A 265 -23.03 -7.38 -8.02
CA LYS A 265 -24.23 -7.72 -8.76
C LYS A 265 -23.93 -7.59 -10.24
N GLN A 266 -23.88 -8.69 -10.97
CA GLN A 266 -24.06 -8.61 -12.39
C GLN A 266 -25.49 -8.08 -12.61
N PRO A 267 -25.67 -7.01 -13.38
CA PRO A 267 -27.02 -6.61 -13.76
C PRO A 267 -27.62 -7.80 -14.51
N VAL A 268 -28.76 -8.25 -14.05
CA VAL A 268 -29.63 -9.18 -14.78
C VAL A 268 -30.13 -8.49 -16.02
#